data_b368b798e720205385ce7b45d61fe173
#
_entry.id   b368b798e720205385ce7b45d61fe173
#
_cell.length_a   1.000
_cell.length_b   1.000
_cell.length_c   1.000
_cell.angle_alpha   90.00
_cell.angle_beta   90.00
_cell.angle_gamma   90.00
#
_symmetry.space_group_name_H-M   'P 1'
#
loop_
_entity.id
_entity.type
_entity.pdbx_description
1 polymer ?
#
loop_
_entity_poly.entity_id
_entity_poly.type
_entity_poly.pdbx_seq_one_letter_code
_entity_poly.pdbx_strand_id
1 'polypeptide(L)'
;MADTLTAAGRAAVHALAEKAVADGAFPGLVALVAHGDAEHVEVAGHVSIGGAPMARDSLFRIASMTKPVTGAATMALIEEGLIGLNEPVDRLLPELADRRVLRKIDGPLDDTVPANRAITTRDLLTFTFGFGVVMEMFMAPEPLPIVVASDHAHLSTIGPPDRAIQPDQDTWIAGLGSLPLVAQPGERWMYNTGASVLGVLLSRAAGMSFGDVLRTRIFEPLGMTETAFWASDPDRVAAAYKPSADGLEMWDAPDGLYSRPPAFEDGAAGLVSTADDLLRFARMFLCGGSPVLSAESVRAMTTDQLTPEQKAHGGLGPDFFTGQSWSYCQAVANSGAFGWNGGFGTSWLVDPARDLVAILLTQRMLTSPDDTQVHDALQTAAYSAVD
;
A
#
# COMPACT_ATOMS: atom_id res chain seq x y z
N MET A 1 -26.37 8.36 20.72
CA MET A 1 -25.44 8.25 21.88
C MET A 1 -24.18 8.97 21.44
N ALA A 2 -23.49 9.69 22.31
CA ALA A 2 -22.21 10.29 21.91
C ALA A 2 -21.25 9.15 21.54
N ASP A 3 -20.57 9.28 20.41
CA ASP A 3 -19.53 8.35 19.97
C ASP A 3 -18.41 8.37 21.04
N THR A 4 -18.24 7.26 21.74
CA THR A 4 -17.28 7.16 22.85
C THR A 4 -16.52 5.85 22.75
N LEU A 5 -15.22 5.94 22.94
CA LEU A 5 -14.40 4.74 23.09
C LEU A 5 -14.47 4.23 24.55
N THR A 6 -14.66 2.95 24.75
CA THR A 6 -14.72 2.33 26.08
C THR A 6 -13.41 2.48 26.84
N ALA A 7 -13.47 2.55 28.17
CA ALA A 7 -12.25 2.59 28.98
C ALA A 7 -11.43 1.31 28.84
N ALA A 8 -12.09 0.16 28.70
CA ALA A 8 -11.43 -1.13 28.50
C ALA A 8 -10.66 -1.19 27.17
N GLY A 9 -11.28 -0.72 26.08
CA GLY A 9 -10.61 -0.69 24.78
C GLY A 9 -9.42 0.26 24.75
N ARG A 10 -9.54 1.46 25.32
CA ARG A 10 -8.38 2.36 25.46
C ARG A 10 -7.25 1.73 26.27
N ALA A 11 -7.58 1.05 27.39
CA ALA A 11 -6.58 0.34 28.17
C ALA A 11 -5.92 -0.83 27.38
N ALA A 12 -6.69 -1.50 26.52
CA ALA A 12 -6.14 -2.56 25.66
C ALA A 12 -5.17 -2.02 24.60
N VAL A 13 -5.47 -0.88 23.97
CA VAL A 13 -4.57 -0.22 23.02
C VAL A 13 -3.29 0.26 23.72
N HIS A 14 -3.43 0.84 24.92
CA HIS A 14 -2.28 1.24 25.76
C HIS A 14 -1.38 0.04 26.10
N ALA A 15 -1.97 -1.04 26.62
CA ALA A 15 -1.20 -2.25 26.99
C ALA A 15 -0.49 -2.89 25.79
N LEU A 16 -1.10 -2.87 24.60
CA LEU A 16 -0.49 -3.34 23.36
C LEU A 16 0.74 -2.50 23.00
N ALA A 17 0.62 -1.16 23.04
CA ALA A 17 1.72 -0.27 22.68
C ALA A 17 2.91 -0.42 23.63
N GLU A 18 2.66 -0.41 24.95
CA GLU A 18 3.68 -0.61 25.98
C GLU A 18 4.37 -1.98 25.85
N LYS A 19 3.58 -3.05 25.67
CA LYS A 19 4.13 -4.40 25.53
C LYS A 19 5.01 -4.54 24.29
N ALA A 20 4.57 -4.03 23.14
CA ALA A 20 5.30 -4.15 21.88
C ALA A 20 6.69 -3.49 21.94
N VAL A 21 6.82 -2.36 22.66
CA VAL A 21 8.09 -1.68 22.87
C VAL A 21 8.91 -2.37 23.97
N ALA A 22 8.29 -2.75 25.09
CA ALA A 22 8.98 -3.41 26.21
C ALA A 22 9.57 -4.76 25.82
N ASP A 23 8.91 -5.52 24.96
CA ASP A 23 9.42 -6.79 24.42
C ASP A 23 10.54 -6.60 23.38
N GLY A 24 10.87 -5.35 23.02
CA GLY A 24 11.87 -5.04 22.00
C GLY A 24 11.43 -5.37 20.56
N ALA A 25 10.15 -5.66 20.35
CA ALA A 25 9.63 -5.98 19.04
C ALA A 25 9.69 -4.77 18.08
N PHE A 26 9.50 -3.57 18.62
CA PHE A 26 9.56 -2.30 17.89
C PHE A 26 10.31 -1.25 18.70
N PRO A 27 11.19 -0.43 18.06
CA PRO A 27 11.82 0.71 18.75
C PRO A 27 10.81 1.75 19.24
N GLY A 28 9.72 1.92 18.50
CA GLY A 28 8.60 2.77 18.84
C GLY A 28 7.42 2.57 17.89
N LEU A 29 6.29 3.14 18.24
CA LEU A 29 5.06 3.07 17.46
C LEU A 29 4.09 4.21 17.80
N VAL A 30 3.13 4.42 16.89
CA VAL A 30 1.92 5.20 17.11
C VAL A 30 0.72 4.31 16.78
N ALA A 31 -0.18 4.12 17.74
CA ALA A 31 -1.45 3.40 17.55
C ALA A 31 -2.63 4.38 17.74
N LEU A 32 -3.52 4.45 16.76
CA LEU A 32 -4.69 5.30 16.78
C LEU A 32 -5.95 4.47 16.57
N VAL A 33 -6.95 4.69 17.42
CA VAL A 33 -8.32 4.15 17.24
C VAL A 33 -9.28 5.33 17.27
N ALA A 34 -10.17 5.39 16.28
CA ALA A 34 -11.22 6.40 16.21
C ALA A 34 -12.60 5.76 16.00
N HIS A 35 -13.62 6.32 16.65
CA HIS A 35 -15.03 5.97 16.51
C HIS A 35 -15.84 7.27 16.46
N GLY A 36 -16.41 7.58 15.29
CA GLY A 36 -16.99 8.89 15.05
C GLY A 36 -15.96 9.99 15.25
N ASP A 37 -16.31 10.97 16.10
CA ASP A 37 -15.41 12.08 16.48
C ASP A 37 -14.46 11.73 17.63
N ALA A 38 -14.66 10.60 18.32
CA ALA A 38 -13.81 10.19 19.43
C ALA A 38 -12.51 9.55 18.90
N GLU A 39 -11.39 9.96 19.47
CA GLU A 39 -10.05 9.46 19.14
C GLU A 39 -9.31 8.98 20.39
N HIS A 40 -8.53 7.93 20.26
CA HIS A 40 -7.54 7.50 21.24
C HIS A 40 -6.22 7.21 20.54
N VAL A 41 -5.16 7.82 21.01
CA VAL A 41 -3.82 7.68 20.43
C VAL A 41 -2.84 7.28 21.51
N GLU A 42 -2.13 6.20 21.27
CA GLU A 42 -1.00 5.75 22.09
C GLU A 42 0.30 5.95 21.32
N VAL A 43 1.29 6.46 22.02
CA VAL A 43 2.63 6.73 21.51
C VAL A 43 3.62 6.08 22.44
N ALA A 44 4.43 5.16 21.94
CA ALA A 44 5.40 4.43 22.76
C ALA A 44 6.77 4.37 22.07
N GLY A 45 7.83 4.34 22.90
CA GLY A 45 9.21 4.16 22.44
C GLY A 45 9.84 5.40 21.82
N HIS A 46 10.70 5.19 20.81
CA HIS A 46 11.60 6.21 20.25
C HIS A 46 11.56 6.22 18.71
N VAL A 47 11.88 7.35 18.11
CA VAL A 47 11.99 7.47 16.63
C VAL A 47 13.13 6.65 16.04
N SER A 48 14.13 6.31 16.87
CA SER A 48 15.21 5.36 16.56
C SER A 48 15.72 4.73 17.84
N ILE A 49 16.42 3.60 17.75
CA ILE A 49 17.07 2.97 18.91
C ILE A 49 18.08 3.95 19.50
N GLY A 50 17.88 4.35 20.75
CA GLY A 50 18.71 5.35 21.44
C GLY A 50 18.48 6.81 20.99
N GLY A 51 17.47 7.06 20.17
CA GLY A 51 17.12 8.38 19.66
C GLY A 51 16.10 9.14 20.52
N ALA A 52 15.50 10.18 19.94
CA ALA A 52 14.46 10.98 20.60
C ALA A 52 13.19 10.16 20.86
N PRO A 53 12.38 10.54 21.87
CA PRO A 53 11.09 9.90 22.09
C PRO A 53 10.19 9.98 20.84
N MET A 54 9.38 8.94 20.61
CA MET A 54 8.32 8.95 19.60
C MET A 54 7.30 10.05 19.93
N ALA A 55 6.72 10.66 18.91
CA ALA A 55 5.67 11.67 19.04
C ALA A 55 4.46 11.32 18.17
N ARG A 56 3.28 11.86 18.48
CA ARG A 56 2.04 11.64 17.70
C ARG A 56 2.21 12.05 16.24
N ASP A 57 2.98 13.09 15.99
CA ASP A 57 3.28 13.66 14.67
C ASP A 57 4.57 13.12 14.03
N SER A 58 5.14 12.03 14.58
CA SER A 58 6.26 11.34 13.94
C SER A 58 5.86 10.83 12.56
N LEU A 59 6.80 10.92 11.62
CA LEU A 59 6.62 10.52 10.23
C LEU A 59 7.10 9.08 10.02
N PHE A 60 6.26 8.28 9.40
CA PHE A 60 6.54 6.88 9.12
C PHE A 60 6.52 6.59 7.62
N ARG A 61 7.39 5.69 7.17
CA ARG A 61 7.30 5.08 5.85
C ARG A 61 6.11 4.14 5.84
N ILE A 62 5.03 4.52 5.16
CA ILE A 62 3.78 3.76 5.21
C ILE A 62 3.73 2.58 4.24
N ALA A 63 4.77 2.44 3.41
CA ALA A 63 4.90 1.34 2.44
C ALA A 63 3.59 1.10 1.67
N SER A 64 3.09 -0.13 1.68
CA SER A 64 1.92 -0.52 0.88
C SER A 64 0.61 0.16 1.25
N MET A 65 0.54 0.90 2.37
CA MET A 65 -0.60 1.80 2.62
C MET A 65 -0.65 2.98 1.62
N THR A 66 0.38 3.18 0.81
CA THR A 66 0.36 4.07 -0.37
C THR A 66 -0.68 3.63 -1.40
N LYS A 67 -0.93 2.32 -1.57
CA LYS A 67 -1.82 1.76 -2.60
C LYS A 67 -3.26 2.27 -2.54
N PRO A 68 -3.95 2.28 -1.39
CA PRO A 68 -5.27 2.89 -1.29
C PRO A 68 -5.31 4.37 -1.70
N VAL A 69 -4.26 5.13 -1.40
CA VAL A 69 -4.12 6.54 -1.80
C VAL A 69 -4.00 6.66 -3.32
N THR A 70 -3.17 5.80 -3.94
CA THR A 70 -3.04 5.70 -5.40
C THR A 70 -4.37 5.30 -6.05
N GLY A 71 -5.10 4.35 -5.45
CA GLY A 71 -6.44 3.97 -5.89
C GLY A 71 -7.43 5.13 -5.85
N ALA A 72 -7.44 5.89 -4.75
CA ALA A 72 -8.30 7.08 -4.62
C ALA A 72 -7.96 8.16 -5.66
N ALA A 73 -6.68 8.43 -5.89
CA ALA A 73 -6.25 9.37 -6.94
C ALA A 73 -6.64 8.89 -8.34
N THR A 74 -6.58 7.57 -8.59
CA THR A 74 -7.03 6.99 -9.86
C THR A 74 -8.53 7.23 -10.07
N MET A 75 -9.34 6.99 -9.03
CA MET A 75 -10.78 7.24 -9.10
C MET A 75 -11.10 8.74 -9.29
N ALA A 76 -10.35 9.63 -8.64
CA ALA A 76 -10.52 11.07 -8.85
C ALA A 76 -10.25 11.48 -10.30
N LEU A 77 -9.19 10.98 -10.94
CA LEU A 77 -8.89 11.27 -12.34
C LEU A 77 -9.91 10.62 -13.30
N ILE A 78 -10.53 9.50 -12.92
CA ILE A 78 -11.65 8.91 -13.67
C ILE A 78 -12.88 9.82 -13.58
N GLU A 79 -13.21 10.34 -12.40
CA GLU A 79 -14.32 11.29 -12.21
C GLU A 79 -14.10 12.63 -12.97
N GLU A 80 -12.84 13.07 -13.06
CA GLU A 80 -12.45 14.23 -13.87
C GLU A 80 -12.50 13.95 -15.39
N GLY A 81 -12.65 12.70 -15.82
CA GLY A 81 -12.69 12.29 -17.23
C GLY A 81 -11.32 12.31 -17.93
N LEU A 82 -10.22 12.34 -17.18
CA LEU A 82 -8.85 12.31 -17.72
C LEU A 82 -8.44 10.91 -18.19
N ILE A 83 -8.96 9.88 -17.54
CA ILE A 83 -8.78 8.45 -17.87
C ILE A 83 -10.10 7.71 -17.71
N GLY A 84 -10.27 6.61 -18.43
CA GLY A 84 -11.45 5.75 -18.33
C GLY A 84 -11.14 4.45 -17.59
N LEU A 85 -12.07 3.98 -16.73
CA LEU A 85 -11.88 2.75 -15.95
C LEU A 85 -11.61 1.52 -16.82
N ASN A 86 -12.32 1.39 -17.94
CA ASN A 86 -12.20 0.27 -18.90
C ASN A 86 -11.45 0.68 -20.18
N GLU A 87 -10.85 1.87 -20.20
CA GLU A 87 -10.04 2.35 -21.32
C GLU A 87 -8.68 1.62 -21.33
N PRO A 88 -8.17 1.17 -22.51
CA PRO A 88 -6.80 0.74 -22.66
C PRO A 88 -5.81 1.80 -22.22
N VAL A 89 -4.75 1.38 -21.52
CA VAL A 89 -3.73 2.31 -21.02
C VAL A 89 -2.71 2.74 -22.08
N ASP A 90 -2.73 2.13 -23.26
CA ASP A 90 -1.73 2.25 -24.34
C ASP A 90 -1.50 3.70 -24.80
N ARG A 91 -2.55 4.52 -24.77
CA ARG A 91 -2.49 5.93 -25.15
C ARG A 91 -1.50 6.72 -24.26
N LEU A 92 -1.47 6.41 -22.98
CA LEU A 92 -0.63 7.08 -21.98
C LEU A 92 0.62 6.27 -21.64
N LEU A 93 0.56 4.95 -21.80
CA LEU A 93 1.62 4.00 -21.52
C LEU A 93 1.92 3.14 -22.77
N PRO A 94 2.49 3.72 -23.84
CA PRO A 94 2.79 2.97 -25.06
C PRO A 94 3.77 1.82 -24.83
N GLU A 95 4.57 1.85 -23.78
CA GLU A 95 5.45 0.76 -23.34
C GLU A 95 4.68 -0.50 -22.96
N LEU A 96 3.38 -0.36 -22.64
CA LEU A 96 2.49 -1.48 -22.31
C LEU A 96 1.55 -1.87 -23.46
N ALA A 97 1.74 -1.33 -24.67
CA ALA A 97 1.04 -1.77 -25.86
C ALA A 97 1.59 -3.13 -26.37
N ASP A 98 0.77 -3.87 -27.12
CA ASP A 98 1.16 -5.11 -27.83
C ASP A 98 1.93 -6.13 -26.98
N ARG A 99 1.48 -6.34 -25.75
CA ARG A 99 2.17 -7.18 -24.76
C ARG A 99 2.28 -8.63 -25.19
N ARG A 100 3.39 -9.26 -24.77
CA ARG A 100 3.62 -10.71 -24.86
C ARG A 100 3.44 -11.31 -23.47
N VAL A 101 2.95 -12.54 -23.40
CA VAL A 101 2.66 -13.28 -22.15
C VAL A 101 3.45 -14.58 -22.14
N LEU A 102 4.11 -14.90 -21.05
CA LEU A 102 4.82 -16.19 -20.87
C LEU A 102 3.88 -17.38 -21.05
N ARG A 103 4.33 -18.43 -21.74
CA ARG A 103 3.58 -19.70 -21.76
C ARG A 103 3.61 -20.41 -20.42
N LYS A 104 4.70 -20.25 -19.66
CA LYS A 104 4.89 -20.77 -18.30
C LYS A 104 5.70 -19.77 -17.49
N ILE A 105 5.35 -19.60 -16.21
CA ILE A 105 6.01 -18.68 -15.30
C ILE A 105 7.49 -19.01 -15.07
N ASP A 106 7.86 -20.28 -15.13
CA ASP A 106 9.22 -20.82 -14.98
C ASP A 106 9.96 -21.00 -16.31
N GLY A 107 9.32 -20.63 -17.43
CA GLY A 107 9.86 -20.79 -18.77
C GLY A 107 10.85 -19.70 -19.19
N PRO A 108 11.52 -19.89 -20.37
CA PRO A 108 12.35 -18.86 -20.97
C PRO A 108 11.52 -17.59 -21.29
N LEU A 109 12.13 -16.40 -21.15
CA LEU A 109 11.46 -15.11 -21.35
C LEU A 109 10.99 -14.87 -22.79
N ASP A 110 11.56 -15.56 -23.77
CA ASP A 110 11.19 -15.49 -25.18
C ASP A 110 10.11 -16.51 -25.60
N ASP A 111 9.81 -17.50 -24.75
CA ASP A 111 8.70 -18.45 -25.00
C ASP A 111 7.37 -17.82 -24.59
N THR A 112 6.80 -17.05 -25.50
CA THR A 112 5.64 -16.21 -25.24
C THR A 112 4.52 -16.37 -26.27
N VAL A 113 3.33 -15.91 -25.91
CA VAL A 113 2.18 -15.71 -26.81
C VAL A 113 1.74 -14.25 -26.77
N PRO A 114 0.99 -13.74 -27.75
CA PRO A 114 0.37 -12.41 -27.66
C PRO A 114 -0.58 -12.32 -26.45
N ALA A 115 -0.69 -11.14 -25.84
CA ALA A 115 -1.79 -10.85 -24.94
C ALA A 115 -3.13 -10.95 -25.70
N ASN A 116 -4.16 -11.45 -25.04
CA ASN A 116 -5.49 -11.63 -25.62
C ASN A 116 -6.26 -10.31 -25.79
N ARG A 117 -5.87 -9.27 -25.04
CA ARG A 117 -6.40 -7.91 -25.11
C ARG A 117 -5.41 -6.90 -24.51
N ALA A 118 -5.68 -5.64 -24.73
CA ALA A 118 -4.97 -4.54 -24.08
C ALA A 118 -5.23 -4.52 -22.55
N ILE A 119 -4.28 -3.97 -21.80
CA ILE A 119 -4.39 -3.70 -20.37
C ILE A 119 -5.29 -2.47 -20.17
N THR A 120 -6.19 -2.53 -19.19
CA THR A 120 -7.08 -1.41 -18.84
C THR A 120 -6.71 -0.81 -17.48
N THR A 121 -7.19 0.40 -17.19
CA THR A 121 -7.07 1.01 -15.87
C THR A 121 -7.67 0.12 -14.77
N ARG A 122 -8.79 -0.57 -15.04
CA ARG A 122 -9.38 -1.56 -14.13
C ARG A 122 -8.38 -2.67 -13.77
N ASP A 123 -7.68 -3.22 -14.77
CA ASP A 123 -6.72 -4.30 -14.51
C ASP A 123 -5.58 -3.86 -13.59
N LEU A 124 -5.13 -2.61 -13.71
CA LEU A 124 -4.14 -2.04 -12.81
C LEU A 124 -4.69 -1.87 -11.40
N LEU A 125 -5.90 -1.30 -11.24
CA LEU A 125 -6.57 -1.09 -9.96
C LEU A 125 -6.85 -2.41 -9.22
N THR A 126 -7.23 -3.45 -9.95
CA THR A 126 -7.56 -4.78 -9.39
C THR A 126 -6.36 -5.70 -9.30
N PHE A 127 -5.17 -5.26 -9.74
CA PHE A 127 -3.94 -6.06 -9.78
C PHE A 127 -4.06 -7.32 -10.66
N THR A 128 -4.79 -7.20 -11.76
CA THR A 128 -5.01 -8.30 -12.72
C THR A 128 -4.41 -8.03 -14.10
N PHE A 129 -3.52 -7.03 -14.23
CA PHE A 129 -2.97 -6.65 -15.54
C PHE A 129 -1.96 -7.65 -16.13
N GLY A 130 -1.60 -8.69 -15.36
CA GLY A 130 -0.78 -9.80 -15.82
C GLY A 130 0.69 -9.76 -15.39
N PHE A 131 1.09 -8.81 -14.51
CA PHE A 131 2.44 -8.76 -13.94
C PHE A 131 2.39 -8.35 -12.46
N GLY A 132 3.23 -8.96 -11.63
CA GLY A 132 3.31 -8.70 -10.19
C GLY A 132 3.76 -9.94 -9.43
N VAL A 133 3.66 -9.88 -8.11
CA VAL A 133 4.10 -10.94 -7.20
C VAL A 133 3.01 -12.00 -7.04
N VAL A 134 3.41 -13.26 -7.10
CA VAL A 134 2.55 -14.42 -6.84
C VAL A 134 3.29 -15.45 -6.00
N MET A 135 2.55 -16.37 -5.39
CA MET A 135 3.09 -17.38 -4.47
C MET A 135 4.18 -18.24 -5.11
N GLU A 136 4.05 -18.60 -6.39
CA GLU A 136 5.01 -19.43 -7.10
C GLU A 136 6.42 -18.85 -7.08
N MET A 137 6.56 -17.51 -7.02
CA MET A 137 7.86 -16.83 -6.96
C MET A 137 8.60 -17.08 -5.63
N PHE A 138 7.85 -17.31 -4.55
CA PHE A 138 8.42 -17.63 -3.23
C PHE A 138 8.64 -19.13 -3.01
N MET A 139 7.86 -19.96 -3.70
CA MET A 139 7.95 -21.43 -3.57
C MET A 139 8.98 -22.07 -4.49
N ALA A 140 9.46 -21.36 -5.50
CA ALA A 140 10.46 -21.87 -6.44
C ALA A 140 11.79 -22.10 -5.70
N PRO A 141 12.48 -23.24 -5.95
CA PRO A 141 13.76 -23.54 -5.32
C PRO A 141 14.88 -22.59 -5.77
N GLU A 142 14.75 -22.02 -6.96
CA GLU A 142 15.63 -21.00 -7.53
C GLU A 142 14.79 -19.83 -8.03
N PRO A 143 15.32 -18.60 -8.06
CA PRO A 143 14.60 -17.45 -8.59
C PRO A 143 14.14 -17.69 -10.04
N LEU A 144 12.87 -17.43 -10.30
CA LEU A 144 12.30 -17.57 -11.65
C LEU A 144 12.94 -16.60 -12.63
N PRO A 145 13.08 -16.95 -13.94
CA PRO A 145 13.71 -16.07 -14.94
C PRO A 145 13.11 -14.66 -14.98
N ILE A 146 11.79 -14.54 -14.80
CA ILE A 146 11.11 -13.24 -14.78
C ILE A 146 11.46 -12.42 -13.53
N VAL A 147 11.69 -13.04 -12.38
CA VAL A 147 12.14 -12.34 -11.16
C VAL A 147 13.57 -11.82 -11.36
N VAL A 148 14.47 -12.66 -11.86
CA VAL A 148 15.87 -12.27 -12.17
C VAL A 148 15.90 -11.08 -13.15
N ALA A 149 15.07 -11.13 -14.20
CA ALA A 149 15.00 -10.04 -15.18
C ALA A 149 14.42 -8.74 -14.59
N SER A 150 13.42 -8.86 -13.69
CA SER A 150 12.85 -7.72 -12.97
C SER A 150 13.87 -7.06 -12.03
N ASP A 151 14.69 -7.87 -11.36
CA ASP A 151 15.75 -7.38 -10.47
C ASP A 151 16.85 -6.68 -11.27
N HIS A 152 17.25 -7.22 -12.42
CA HIS A 152 18.21 -6.57 -13.31
C HIS A 152 17.69 -5.24 -13.88
N ALA A 153 16.39 -5.11 -14.06
CA ALA A 153 15.76 -3.86 -14.47
C ALA A 153 15.44 -2.90 -13.30
N HIS A 154 15.81 -3.27 -12.08
CA HIS A 154 15.57 -2.52 -10.85
C HIS A 154 14.10 -2.14 -10.63
N LEU A 155 13.18 -3.05 -10.98
CA LEU A 155 11.74 -2.78 -10.87
C LEU A 155 11.21 -2.84 -9.44
N SER A 156 11.97 -3.39 -8.48
CA SER A 156 11.58 -3.53 -7.06
C SER A 156 10.20 -4.19 -6.90
N THR A 157 9.98 -5.31 -7.58
CA THR A 157 8.67 -5.97 -7.59
C THR A 157 8.35 -6.69 -6.28
N ILE A 158 9.36 -7.08 -5.52
CA ILE A 158 9.25 -7.79 -4.24
C ILE A 158 9.91 -6.95 -3.13
N GLY A 159 9.20 -6.74 -2.03
CA GLY A 159 9.67 -5.96 -0.87
C GLY A 159 9.46 -4.45 -1.01
N PRO A 160 9.96 -3.67 -0.05
CA PRO A 160 9.97 -2.21 -0.13
C PRO A 160 10.88 -1.74 -1.27
N PRO A 161 10.54 -0.61 -1.95
CA PRO A 161 11.39 -0.09 -3.02
C PRO A 161 12.76 0.33 -2.48
N ASP A 162 13.83 -0.15 -3.14
CA ASP A 162 15.19 0.32 -2.87
C ASP A 162 15.45 1.58 -3.67
N ARG A 163 15.25 2.73 -3.03
CA ARG A 163 15.42 4.06 -3.64
C ARG A 163 16.85 4.38 -4.06
N ALA A 164 17.83 3.62 -3.59
CA ALA A 164 19.23 3.84 -3.97
C ALA A 164 19.51 3.42 -5.41
N ILE A 165 18.76 2.41 -5.92
CA ILE A 165 18.97 1.82 -7.24
C ILE A 165 17.77 1.96 -8.18
N GLN A 166 16.60 2.34 -7.65
CA GLN A 166 15.38 2.47 -8.45
C GLN A 166 15.56 3.59 -9.51
N PRO A 167 15.32 3.30 -10.80
CA PRO A 167 15.47 4.29 -11.86
C PRO A 167 14.35 5.34 -11.83
N ASP A 168 14.47 6.38 -12.66
CA ASP A 168 13.37 7.32 -12.87
C ASP A 168 12.13 6.66 -13.50
N GLN A 169 11.02 7.38 -13.47
CA GLN A 169 9.70 6.89 -13.92
C GLN A 169 9.71 6.33 -15.34
N ASP A 170 10.34 7.04 -16.29
CA ASP A 170 10.30 6.65 -17.70
C ASP A 170 11.20 5.43 -17.97
N THR A 171 12.35 5.39 -17.33
CA THR A 171 13.25 4.22 -17.35
C THR A 171 12.58 3.02 -16.71
N TRP A 172 11.88 3.21 -15.58
CA TRP A 172 11.17 2.13 -14.88
C TRP A 172 10.07 1.51 -15.74
N ILE A 173 9.18 2.33 -16.34
CA ILE A 173 8.08 1.81 -17.17
C ILE A 173 8.59 1.18 -18.47
N ALA A 174 9.66 1.72 -19.07
CA ALA A 174 10.31 1.10 -20.22
C ALA A 174 10.92 -0.27 -19.88
N GLY A 175 11.56 -0.38 -18.71
CA GLY A 175 12.06 -1.64 -18.17
C GLY A 175 10.95 -2.68 -18.01
N LEU A 176 9.82 -2.32 -17.39
CA LEU A 176 8.65 -3.18 -17.28
C LEU A 176 8.08 -3.54 -18.65
N GLY A 177 8.04 -2.57 -19.56
CA GLY A 177 7.58 -2.73 -20.94
C GLY A 177 8.40 -3.74 -21.73
N SER A 178 9.67 -3.91 -21.44
CA SER A 178 10.58 -4.84 -22.11
C SER A 178 10.41 -6.31 -21.69
N LEU A 179 9.79 -6.56 -20.53
CA LEU A 179 9.56 -7.91 -20.00
C LEU A 179 8.21 -8.46 -20.43
N PRO A 180 8.06 -9.78 -20.65
CA PRO A 180 6.76 -10.38 -20.89
C PRO A 180 5.87 -10.29 -19.64
N LEU A 181 4.55 -10.30 -19.84
CA LEU A 181 3.60 -10.53 -18.76
C LEU A 181 3.71 -11.99 -18.28
N VAL A 182 3.36 -12.21 -17.01
CA VAL A 182 3.34 -13.55 -16.39
C VAL A 182 2.02 -14.27 -16.67
N ALA A 183 0.93 -13.52 -16.79
CA ALA A 183 -0.41 -14.03 -17.08
C ALA A 183 -1.14 -13.13 -18.08
N GLN A 184 -2.25 -13.60 -18.65
CA GLN A 184 -3.09 -12.78 -19.51
C GLN A 184 -3.73 -11.64 -18.73
N PRO A 185 -3.91 -10.44 -19.31
CA PRO A 185 -4.67 -9.36 -18.66
C PRO A 185 -6.07 -9.83 -18.26
N GLY A 186 -6.40 -9.68 -16.96
CA GLY A 186 -7.65 -10.11 -16.37
C GLY A 186 -7.71 -11.56 -15.90
N GLU A 187 -6.65 -12.33 -16.04
CA GLU A 187 -6.65 -13.78 -15.74
C GLU A 187 -6.55 -14.06 -14.24
N ARG A 188 -5.62 -13.40 -13.54
CA ARG A 188 -5.36 -13.67 -12.12
C ARG A 188 -4.87 -12.43 -11.38
N TRP A 189 -5.08 -12.42 -10.08
CA TRP A 189 -4.56 -11.39 -9.19
C TRP A 189 -3.06 -11.60 -8.93
N MET A 190 -2.28 -10.50 -9.05
CA MET A 190 -0.82 -10.48 -8.87
C MET A 190 -0.42 -9.21 -8.14
N TYR A 191 0.18 -9.35 -6.97
CA TYR A 191 0.42 -8.25 -6.04
C TYR A 191 1.39 -7.19 -6.55
N ASN A 192 1.25 -5.99 -6.04
CA ASN A 192 2.16 -4.85 -6.02
C ASN A 192 2.22 -3.99 -7.29
N THR A 193 2.75 -4.50 -8.40
CA THR A 193 3.24 -3.73 -9.56
C THR A 193 2.16 -2.86 -10.22
N GLY A 194 0.88 -3.27 -10.15
CA GLY A 194 -0.23 -2.48 -10.70
C GLY A 194 -0.32 -1.07 -10.14
N ALA A 195 -0.04 -0.90 -8.85
CA ALA A 195 -0.06 0.43 -8.22
C ALA A 195 1.13 1.31 -8.63
N SER A 196 2.32 0.71 -8.86
CA SER A 196 3.46 1.46 -9.42
C SER A 196 3.15 1.96 -10.83
N VAL A 197 2.55 1.11 -11.68
CA VAL A 197 2.10 1.50 -13.03
C VAL A 197 1.04 2.58 -12.99
N LEU A 198 0.09 2.53 -12.02
CA LEU A 198 -0.89 3.59 -11.83
C LEU A 198 -0.22 4.93 -11.54
N GLY A 199 0.83 4.99 -10.70
CA GLY A 199 1.57 6.23 -10.46
C GLY A 199 2.07 6.86 -11.76
N VAL A 200 2.64 6.07 -12.67
CA VAL A 200 3.10 6.53 -14.00
C VAL A 200 1.91 6.99 -14.86
N LEU A 201 0.84 6.20 -14.88
CA LEU A 201 -0.38 6.52 -15.65
C LEU A 201 -0.96 7.86 -15.23
N LEU A 202 -1.11 8.08 -13.91
CA LEU A 202 -1.71 9.29 -13.35
C LEU A 202 -0.83 10.53 -13.60
N SER A 203 0.48 10.39 -13.43
CA SER A 203 1.44 11.45 -13.76
C SER A 203 1.30 11.90 -15.22
N ARG A 204 1.29 10.97 -16.16
CA ARG A 204 1.15 11.27 -17.59
C ARG A 204 -0.25 11.79 -17.96
N ALA A 205 -1.31 11.26 -17.34
CA ALA A 205 -2.67 11.73 -17.57
C ALA A 205 -2.89 13.18 -17.12
N ALA A 206 -2.31 13.55 -15.99
CA ALA A 206 -2.41 14.89 -15.42
C ALA A 206 -1.33 15.87 -15.94
N GLY A 207 -0.28 15.37 -16.60
CA GLY A 207 0.83 16.20 -17.11
C GLY A 207 1.67 16.84 -16.01
N MET A 208 1.77 16.20 -14.84
CA MET A 208 2.53 16.66 -13.67
C MET A 208 3.16 15.48 -12.91
N SER A 209 4.04 15.75 -11.92
CA SER A 209 4.58 14.66 -11.10
C SER A 209 3.47 13.91 -10.37
N PHE A 210 3.68 12.63 -10.05
CA PHE A 210 2.68 11.86 -9.31
C PHE A 210 2.47 12.42 -7.90
N GLY A 211 3.52 12.93 -7.27
CA GLY A 211 3.43 13.65 -6.00
C GLY A 211 2.52 14.89 -6.07
N ASP A 212 2.60 15.66 -7.16
CA ASP A 212 1.70 16.80 -7.38
C ASP A 212 0.26 16.36 -7.66
N VAL A 213 0.05 15.24 -8.34
CA VAL A 213 -1.29 14.65 -8.51
C VAL A 213 -1.88 14.33 -7.13
N LEU A 214 -1.15 13.59 -6.29
CA LEU A 214 -1.61 13.25 -4.94
C LEU A 214 -1.83 14.48 -4.08
N ARG A 215 -0.90 15.44 -4.10
CA ARG A 215 -1.00 16.67 -3.34
C ARG A 215 -2.27 17.44 -3.67
N THR A 216 -2.54 17.67 -4.96
CA THR A 216 -3.64 18.53 -5.39
C THR A 216 -5.02 17.85 -5.37
N ARG A 217 -5.08 16.51 -5.57
CA ARG A 217 -6.36 15.77 -5.63
C ARG A 217 -6.74 15.10 -4.33
N ILE A 218 -5.75 14.77 -3.48
CA ILE A 218 -5.99 14.01 -2.26
C ILE A 218 -5.57 14.82 -1.03
N PHE A 219 -4.29 15.23 -0.96
CA PHE A 219 -3.73 15.74 0.29
C PHE A 219 -4.27 17.12 0.67
N GLU A 220 -4.22 18.09 -0.24
CA GLU A 220 -4.73 19.45 0.03
C GLU A 220 -6.24 19.44 0.36
N PRO A 221 -7.13 18.77 -0.41
CA PRO A 221 -8.56 18.71 -0.08
C PRO A 221 -8.86 18.05 1.27
N LEU A 222 -8.05 17.09 1.71
CA LEU A 222 -8.22 16.39 2.99
C LEU A 222 -7.45 17.04 4.15
N GLY A 223 -6.61 18.03 3.88
CA GLY A 223 -5.73 18.64 4.89
C GLY A 223 -4.61 17.73 5.37
N MET A 224 -4.16 16.77 4.54
CA MET A 224 -3.05 15.86 4.80
C MET A 224 -1.73 16.57 4.50
N THR A 225 -1.29 17.43 5.40
CA THR A 225 -0.15 18.33 5.18
C THR A 225 1.22 17.67 5.37
N GLU A 226 1.24 16.50 5.99
CA GLU A 226 2.46 15.78 6.38
C GLU A 226 2.72 14.55 5.49
N THR A 227 1.87 14.30 4.48
CA THR A 227 1.97 13.13 3.60
C THR A 227 2.64 13.50 2.29
N ALA A 228 3.75 12.83 1.96
CA ALA A 228 4.49 13.05 0.72
C ALA A 228 5.38 11.85 0.39
N PHE A 229 6.06 11.87 -0.78
CA PHE A 229 7.07 10.87 -1.14
C PHE A 229 8.40 11.04 -0.39
N TRP A 230 8.58 12.10 0.36
CA TRP A 230 9.76 12.34 1.20
C TRP A 230 9.41 13.32 2.32
N ALA A 231 10.17 13.27 3.41
CA ALA A 231 9.99 14.15 4.56
C ALA A 231 11.06 15.26 4.54
N SER A 232 10.63 16.52 4.65
CA SER A 232 11.54 17.66 4.70
C SER A 232 12.13 17.88 6.09
N ASP A 233 11.59 17.27 7.11
CA ASP A 233 12.05 17.34 8.52
C ASP A 233 12.49 15.94 8.99
N PRO A 234 13.79 15.61 8.85
CA PRO A 234 14.32 14.31 9.25
C PRO A 234 14.20 14.02 10.75
N ASP A 235 14.15 15.05 11.60
CA ASP A 235 14.10 14.87 13.06
C ASP A 235 12.78 14.21 13.51
N ARG A 236 11.74 14.28 12.68
CA ARG A 236 10.44 13.65 12.91
C ARG A 236 10.30 12.27 12.26
N VAL A 237 11.26 11.86 11.43
CA VAL A 237 11.17 10.59 10.69
C VAL A 237 11.58 9.43 11.58
N ALA A 238 10.69 8.46 11.75
CA ALA A 238 11.02 7.21 12.42
C ALA A 238 12.02 6.40 11.56
N ALA A 239 13.16 5.98 12.12
CA ALA A 239 14.12 5.12 11.43
C ALA A 239 13.48 3.79 11.04
N ALA A 240 13.85 3.21 9.90
CA ALA A 240 13.35 1.91 9.48
C ALA A 240 14.34 0.80 9.80
N TYR A 241 13.82 -0.32 10.29
CA TYR A 241 14.60 -1.48 10.70
C TYR A 241 14.13 -2.75 9.98
N LYS A 242 15.09 -3.63 9.69
CA LYS A 242 14.83 -5.00 9.28
C LYS A 242 15.21 -5.96 10.42
N PRO A 243 14.45 -7.03 10.64
CA PRO A 243 14.86 -8.11 11.55
C PRO A 243 16.14 -8.78 11.06
N SER A 244 17.04 -9.11 12.00
CA SER A 244 18.29 -9.83 11.76
C SER A 244 18.48 -10.89 12.84
N ALA A 245 19.51 -11.74 12.71
CA ALA A 245 19.86 -12.75 13.69
C ALA A 245 20.24 -12.14 15.05
N ASP A 246 20.78 -10.92 15.05
CA ASP A 246 21.25 -10.22 16.25
C ASP A 246 20.23 -9.17 16.75
N GLY A 247 19.00 -9.16 16.24
CA GLY A 247 17.95 -8.21 16.61
C GLY A 247 17.48 -7.34 15.44
N LEU A 248 17.45 -6.02 15.62
CA LEU A 248 17.03 -5.08 14.60
C LEU A 248 18.23 -4.36 13.98
N GLU A 249 18.40 -4.50 12.66
CA GLU A 249 19.37 -3.77 11.87
C GLU A 249 18.72 -2.57 11.21
N MET A 250 19.33 -1.37 11.31
CA MET A 250 18.82 -0.17 10.65
C MET A 250 18.88 -0.35 9.12
N TRP A 251 17.73 -0.21 8.47
CA TRP A 251 17.60 -0.26 7.01
C TRP A 251 17.70 1.11 6.37
N ASP A 252 17.04 2.11 6.98
CA ASP A 252 17.12 3.51 6.53
C ASP A 252 17.01 4.46 7.73
N ALA A 253 17.98 5.37 7.82
CA ALA A 253 18.05 6.36 8.89
C ALA A 253 16.99 7.47 8.72
N PRO A 254 16.70 8.27 9.76
CA PRO A 254 15.79 9.41 9.66
C PRO A 254 16.18 10.39 8.53
N ASP A 255 17.47 10.68 8.38
CA ASP A 255 18.05 11.53 7.34
C ASP A 255 18.48 10.77 6.06
N GLY A 256 18.01 9.54 5.90
CA GLY A 256 18.34 8.63 4.80
C GLY A 256 17.62 8.92 3.49
N LEU A 257 17.24 7.84 2.78
CA LEU A 257 16.65 7.94 1.43
C LEU A 257 15.27 8.60 1.41
N TYR A 258 14.52 8.52 2.50
CA TYR A 258 13.19 9.12 2.61
C TYR A 258 13.18 10.58 3.10
N SER A 259 14.35 11.20 3.35
CA SER A 259 14.49 12.62 3.65
C SER A 259 14.74 13.49 2.41
N ARG A 260 14.67 12.91 1.21
CA ARG A 260 14.90 13.60 -0.06
C ARG A 260 13.99 13.05 -1.17
N PRO A 261 13.71 13.86 -2.22
CA PRO A 261 12.92 13.42 -3.35
C PRO A 261 13.47 12.14 -3.98
N PRO A 262 12.62 11.11 -4.23
CA PRO A 262 13.03 9.90 -4.93
C PRO A 262 13.17 10.14 -6.44
N ALA A 263 13.92 9.28 -7.12
CA ALA A 263 13.95 9.25 -8.59
C ALA A 263 12.62 8.79 -9.19
N PHE A 264 11.88 7.92 -8.46
CA PHE A 264 10.57 7.39 -8.83
C PHE A 264 9.58 7.54 -7.66
N GLU A 265 8.51 8.27 -7.89
CA GLU A 265 7.38 8.41 -6.97
C GLU A 265 6.48 7.17 -7.08
N ASP A 266 6.84 6.11 -6.34
CA ASP A 266 6.24 4.79 -6.46
C ASP A 266 4.84 4.71 -5.83
N GLY A 267 3.82 4.54 -6.64
CA GLY A 267 2.42 4.39 -6.22
C GLY A 267 2.13 3.13 -5.39
N ALA A 268 3.06 2.18 -5.33
CA ALA A 268 2.87 0.96 -4.54
C ALA A 268 3.37 1.08 -3.10
N ALA A 269 4.37 1.94 -2.79
CA ALA A 269 4.98 1.91 -1.45
C ALA A 269 5.78 3.17 -1.08
N GLY A 270 5.67 4.27 -1.81
CA GLY A 270 6.61 5.39 -1.74
C GLY A 270 6.33 6.44 -0.66
N LEU A 271 5.15 6.49 -0.04
CA LEU A 271 4.78 7.59 0.85
C LEU A 271 5.36 7.48 2.26
N VAL A 272 5.59 8.65 2.85
CA VAL A 272 5.68 8.88 4.29
C VAL A 272 4.43 9.62 4.76
N SER A 273 4.00 9.37 6.01
CA SER A 273 2.77 9.99 6.56
C SER A 273 2.78 9.97 8.08
N THR A 274 1.78 10.60 8.69
CA THR A 274 1.45 10.57 10.12
C THR A 274 0.14 9.83 10.36
N ALA A 275 -0.12 9.45 11.62
CA ALA A 275 -1.40 8.84 12.02
C ALA A 275 -2.59 9.78 11.76
N ASP A 276 -2.42 11.07 12.00
CA ASP A 276 -3.48 12.07 11.81
C ASP A 276 -3.86 12.26 10.33
N ASP A 277 -2.88 12.27 9.43
CA ASP A 277 -3.16 12.36 7.99
C ASP A 277 -3.87 11.10 7.47
N LEU A 278 -3.44 9.93 7.92
CA LEU A 278 -4.11 8.67 7.58
C LEU A 278 -5.53 8.59 8.14
N LEU A 279 -5.79 9.17 9.33
CA LEU A 279 -7.14 9.29 9.87
C LEU A 279 -8.03 10.19 8.99
N ARG A 280 -7.50 11.33 8.49
CA ARG A 280 -8.23 12.18 7.54
C ARG A 280 -8.59 11.42 6.26
N PHE A 281 -7.64 10.64 5.74
CA PHE A 281 -7.88 9.79 4.58
C PHE A 281 -8.93 8.71 4.85
N ALA A 282 -8.90 8.05 6.01
CA ALA A 282 -9.89 7.06 6.42
C ALA A 282 -11.30 7.68 6.56
N ARG A 283 -11.40 8.85 7.20
CA ARG A 283 -12.66 9.57 7.39
C ARG A 283 -13.31 9.99 6.07
N MET A 284 -12.53 10.27 5.02
CA MET A 284 -13.09 10.50 3.69
C MET A 284 -14.01 9.34 3.24
N PHE A 285 -13.60 8.09 3.45
CA PHE A 285 -14.43 6.93 3.11
C PHE A 285 -15.70 6.86 3.96
N LEU A 286 -15.61 7.11 5.27
CA LEU A 286 -16.76 7.13 6.18
C LEU A 286 -17.75 8.25 5.86
N CYS A 287 -17.25 9.37 5.32
CA CYS A 287 -18.07 10.50 4.86
C CYS A 287 -18.55 10.35 3.39
N GLY A 288 -18.51 9.15 2.82
CA GLY A 288 -19.00 8.89 1.46
C GLY A 288 -18.13 9.51 0.36
N GLY A 289 -16.86 9.77 0.62
CA GLY A 289 -15.86 10.26 -0.34
C GLY A 289 -15.60 11.76 -0.32
N SER A 290 -16.49 12.56 0.28
CA SER A 290 -16.34 14.02 0.31
C SER A 290 -15.08 14.46 1.08
N PRO A 291 -14.33 15.47 0.61
CA PRO A 291 -14.58 16.29 -0.59
C PRO A 291 -13.88 15.77 -1.87
N VAL A 292 -13.32 14.56 -1.87
CA VAL A 292 -12.39 14.07 -2.92
C VAL A 292 -13.10 13.19 -3.94
N LEU A 293 -13.95 12.27 -3.48
CA LEU A 293 -14.59 11.23 -4.30
C LEU A 293 -16.12 11.29 -4.21
N SER A 294 -16.78 10.75 -5.22
CA SER A 294 -18.20 10.44 -5.15
C SER A 294 -18.48 9.20 -4.28
N ALA A 295 -19.70 9.09 -3.77
CA ALA A 295 -20.15 7.89 -3.07
C ALA A 295 -20.13 6.62 -3.96
N GLU A 296 -20.22 6.77 -5.29
CA GLU A 296 -20.08 5.67 -6.23
C GLU A 296 -18.65 5.14 -6.27
N SER A 297 -17.66 6.02 -6.37
CA SER A 297 -16.24 5.66 -6.32
C SER A 297 -15.86 5.02 -4.99
N VAL A 298 -16.35 5.54 -3.86
CA VAL A 298 -16.14 4.90 -2.55
C VAL A 298 -16.71 3.49 -2.54
N ARG A 299 -17.95 3.28 -3.00
CA ARG A 299 -18.52 1.92 -3.09
C ARG A 299 -17.67 1.00 -3.96
N ALA A 300 -17.20 1.49 -5.11
CA ALA A 300 -16.34 0.70 -6.00
C ALA A 300 -15.02 0.32 -5.34
N MET A 301 -14.43 1.23 -4.55
CA MET A 301 -13.18 1.00 -3.81
C MET A 301 -13.35 0.12 -2.58
N THR A 302 -14.56 -0.05 -2.07
CA THR A 302 -14.84 -0.80 -0.82
C THR A 302 -15.68 -2.06 -1.04
N THR A 303 -15.80 -2.52 -2.28
CA THR A 303 -16.46 -3.77 -2.68
C THR A 303 -15.50 -4.68 -3.42
N ASP A 304 -15.72 -5.98 -3.31
CA ASP A 304 -14.99 -7.01 -4.05
C ASP A 304 -15.07 -6.77 -5.57
N GLN A 305 -13.93 -6.68 -6.21
CA GLN A 305 -13.80 -6.43 -7.66
C GLN A 305 -13.26 -7.65 -8.41
N LEU A 306 -12.93 -8.75 -7.71
CA LEU A 306 -12.35 -9.93 -8.31
C LEU A 306 -13.40 -10.99 -8.60
N THR A 307 -13.23 -11.68 -9.73
CA THR A 307 -13.99 -12.91 -10.01
C THR A 307 -13.45 -14.08 -9.19
N PRO A 308 -14.26 -15.15 -9.00
CA PRO A 308 -13.78 -16.36 -8.35
C PRO A 308 -12.55 -16.98 -9.02
N GLU A 309 -12.46 -16.93 -10.36
CA GLU A 309 -11.34 -17.44 -11.14
C GLU A 309 -10.06 -16.66 -10.86
N GLN A 310 -10.13 -15.32 -10.80
CA GLN A 310 -8.99 -14.46 -10.49
C GLN A 310 -8.42 -14.74 -9.10
N LYS A 311 -9.29 -15.06 -8.13
CA LYS A 311 -8.89 -15.43 -6.76
C LYS A 311 -8.28 -16.84 -6.72
N ALA A 312 -8.87 -17.79 -7.42
CA ALA A 312 -8.43 -19.19 -7.41
C ALA A 312 -7.00 -19.38 -7.89
N HIS A 313 -6.53 -18.50 -8.79
CA HIS A 313 -5.19 -18.54 -9.37
C HIS A 313 -4.28 -17.40 -8.89
N GLY A 314 -4.73 -16.58 -7.94
CA GLY A 314 -4.02 -15.43 -7.40
C GLY A 314 -3.68 -15.58 -5.92
N GLY A 315 -3.10 -14.52 -5.34
CA GLY A 315 -2.81 -14.45 -3.90
C GLY A 315 -1.34 -14.64 -3.54
N LEU A 316 -1.05 -14.33 -2.27
CA LEU A 316 0.29 -14.46 -1.67
C LEU A 316 0.41 -15.71 -0.78
N GLY A 317 -0.61 -16.57 -0.79
CA GLY A 317 -0.69 -17.82 -0.06
C GLY A 317 -1.98 -18.56 -0.36
N PRO A 318 -2.09 -19.86 0.01
CA PRO A 318 -3.24 -20.69 -0.31
C PRO A 318 -4.55 -20.15 0.27
N ASP A 319 -4.49 -19.48 1.43
CA ASP A 319 -5.64 -18.95 2.14
C ASP A 319 -5.79 -17.43 2.03
N PHE A 320 -5.02 -16.79 1.13
CA PHE A 320 -4.97 -15.33 1.03
C PHE A 320 -6.35 -14.68 0.84
N PHE A 321 -7.24 -15.31 0.08
CA PHE A 321 -8.60 -14.82 -0.15
C PHE A 321 -9.64 -15.45 0.81
N THR A 322 -9.20 -16.15 1.87
CA THR A 322 -10.12 -16.64 2.89
C THR A 322 -10.52 -15.48 3.82
N GLY A 323 -11.80 -15.14 3.83
CA GLY A 323 -12.33 -14.04 4.66
C GLY A 323 -12.16 -12.63 4.08
N GLN A 324 -11.44 -12.49 2.98
CA GLN A 324 -11.21 -11.21 2.30
C GLN A 324 -11.20 -11.35 0.79
N SER A 325 -11.23 -10.21 0.11
CA SER A 325 -11.03 -10.07 -1.32
C SER A 325 -10.20 -8.82 -1.62
N TRP A 326 -10.12 -8.45 -2.89
CA TRP A 326 -9.43 -7.26 -3.36
C TRP A 326 -10.39 -6.34 -4.11
N SER A 327 -10.25 -5.07 -3.82
CA SER A 327 -10.96 -3.98 -4.48
C SER A 327 -9.98 -3.17 -5.35
N TYR A 328 -10.18 -1.87 -5.47
CA TYR A 328 -9.27 -0.96 -6.15
C TYR A 328 -8.14 -0.57 -5.19
N CYS A 329 -6.99 -1.26 -5.33
CA CYS A 329 -5.76 -1.05 -4.58
C CYS A 329 -5.83 -1.31 -3.06
N GLN A 330 -6.83 -2.03 -2.55
CA GLN A 330 -6.95 -2.38 -1.12
C GLN A 330 -7.72 -3.67 -0.89
N ALA A 331 -7.51 -4.30 0.25
CA ALA A 331 -8.28 -5.46 0.68
C ALA A 331 -9.65 -5.05 1.21
N VAL A 332 -10.63 -5.92 0.99
CA VAL A 332 -11.99 -5.81 1.53
C VAL A 332 -12.33 -7.12 2.22
N ALA A 333 -12.64 -7.06 3.52
CA ALA A 333 -13.07 -8.21 4.30
C ALA A 333 -14.53 -8.57 4.00
N ASN A 334 -14.91 -9.84 4.23
CA ASN A 334 -16.30 -10.30 4.09
C ASN A 334 -17.26 -9.56 5.04
N SER A 335 -16.74 -8.95 6.12
CA SER A 335 -17.52 -8.08 7.04
C SER A 335 -17.88 -6.71 6.43
N GLY A 336 -17.24 -6.31 5.35
CA GLY A 336 -17.32 -4.98 4.76
C GLY A 336 -16.26 -4.00 5.29
N ALA A 337 -15.46 -4.40 6.26
CA ALA A 337 -14.27 -3.63 6.64
C ALA A 337 -13.23 -3.69 5.52
N PHE A 338 -12.43 -2.64 5.36
CA PHE A 338 -11.40 -2.55 4.33
C PHE A 338 -10.14 -1.87 4.87
N GLY A 339 -9.05 -2.05 4.15
CA GLY A 339 -7.75 -1.48 4.51
C GLY A 339 -6.59 -2.20 3.84
N TRP A 340 -5.38 -1.94 4.31
CA TRP A 340 -4.18 -2.68 3.91
C TRP A 340 -3.03 -2.48 4.89
N ASN A 341 -2.05 -3.39 4.84
CA ASN A 341 -0.86 -3.35 5.67
C ASN A 341 0.36 -2.88 4.87
N GLY A 342 1.28 -2.20 5.53
CA GLY A 342 2.55 -1.77 4.97
C GLY A 342 3.71 -2.64 5.43
N GLY A 343 4.65 -2.91 4.54
CA GLY A 343 5.80 -3.77 4.78
C GLY A 343 6.75 -3.31 5.90
N PHE A 344 6.59 -2.08 6.41
CA PHE A 344 7.30 -1.60 7.62
C PHE A 344 6.51 -1.81 8.92
N GLY A 345 5.55 -2.76 8.92
CA GLY A 345 4.73 -3.06 10.08
C GLY A 345 3.61 -2.06 10.32
N THR A 346 3.31 -1.23 9.35
CA THR A 346 2.19 -0.28 9.40
C THR A 346 0.89 -0.95 8.96
N SER A 347 -0.25 -0.48 9.47
CA SER A 347 -1.56 -0.95 9.05
C SER A 347 -2.64 0.11 9.22
N TRP A 348 -3.69 0.02 8.41
CA TRP A 348 -4.92 0.73 8.63
C TRP A 348 -6.12 -0.15 8.31
N LEU A 349 -7.19 0.05 9.08
CA LEU A 349 -8.47 -0.60 8.92
C LEU A 349 -9.56 0.45 9.07
N VAL A 350 -10.58 0.36 8.20
CA VAL A 350 -11.83 1.12 8.31
C VAL A 350 -12.99 0.13 8.32
N ASP A 351 -13.85 0.22 9.32
CA ASP A 351 -15.11 -0.53 9.39
C ASP A 351 -16.30 0.45 9.38
N PRO A 352 -16.94 0.66 8.21
CA PRO A 352 -18.07 1.58 8.09
C PRO A 352 -19.30 1.16 8.91
N ALA A 353 -19.46 -0.14 9.16
CA ALA A 353 -20.61 -0.63 9.93
C ALA A 353 -20.53 -0.22 11.41
N ARG A 354 -19.32 0.10 11.89
CA ARG A 354 -19.06 0.51 13.27
C ARG A 354 -18.51 1.93 13.37
N ASP A 355 -18.43 2.67 12.27
CA ASP A 355 -17.77 3.98 12.22
C ASP A 355 -16.39 3.97 12.88
N LEU A 356 -15.63 2.88 12.63
CA LEU A 356 -14.37 2.56 13.29
C LEU A 356 -13.19 2.72 12.34
N VAL A 357 -12.12 3.36 12.85
CA VAL A 357 -10.80 3.40 12.20
C VAL A 357 -9.76 2.89 13.19
N ALA A 358 -8.86 2.01 12.72
CA ALA A 358 -7.68 1.59 13.47
C ALA A 358 -6.43 1.77 12.61
N ILE A 359 -5.43 2.48 13.14
CA ILE A 359 -4.17 2.80 12.46
C ILE A 359 -3.01 2.39 13.37
N LEU A 360 -2.06 1.64 12.83
CA LEU A 360 -0.80 1.32 13.48
C LEU A 360 0.36 1.78 12.62
N LEU A 361 1.25 2.56 13.18
CA LEU A 361 2.48 2.98 12.53
C LEU A 361 3.67 2.48 13.34
N THR A 362 4.50 1.64 12.72
CA THR A 362 5.72 1.08 13.30
C THR A 362 6.92 1.27 12.36
N GLN A 363 8.09 0.78 12.80
CA GLN A 363 9.37 1.01 12.16
C GLN A 363 10.06 -0.28 11.72
N ARG A 364 9.46 -1.44 11.97
CA ARG A 364 10.06 -2.75 11.72
C ARG A 364 9.45 -3.41 10.49
N MET A 365 10.30 -3.80 9.54
CA MET A 365 9.86 -4.60 8.39
C MET A 365 9.21 -5.90 8.84
N LEU A 366 8.15 -6.29 8.14
CA LEU A 366 7.56 -7.62 8.24
C LEU A 366 8.55 -8.67 7.73
N THR A 367 8.60 -9.82 8.39
CA THR A 367 9.43 -10.96 7.98
C THR A 367 8.76 -11.84 6.95
N SER A 368 7.43 -11.80 6.89
CA SER A 368 6.58 -12.51 5.93
C SER A 368 5.22 -11.81 5.83
N PRO A 369 4.39 -12.15 4.84
CA PRO A 369 2.99 -11.68 4.77
C PRO A 369 2.14 -12.03 6.00
N ASP A 370 2.53 -13.07 6.76
CA ASP A 370 1.82 -13.56 7.95
C ASP A 370 2.35 -12.98 9.27
N ASP A 371 3.34 -12.08 9.22
CA ASP A 371 3.88 -11.37 10.40
C ASP A 371 2.94 -10.22 10.81
N THR A 372 1.69 -10.56 11.14
CA THR A 372 0.59 -9.60 11.37
C THR A 372 0.11 -9.55 12.82
N GLN A 373 0.75 -10.25 13.77
CA GLN A 373 0.25 -10.42 15.13
C GLN A 373 -0.05 -9.08 15.84
N VAL A 374 0.78 -8.06 15.63
CA VAL A 374 0.56 -6.72 16.21
C VAL A 374 -0.62 -6.00 15.54
N HIS A 375 -0.83 -6.20 14.23
CA HIS A 375 -1.98 -5.66 13.51
C HIS A 375 -3.28 -6.28 14.03
N ASP A 376 -3.32 -7.60 14.15
CA ASP A 376 -4.49 -8.37 14.64
C ASP A 376 -4.82 -8.00 16.09
N ALA A 377 -3.78 -7.81 16.92
CA ALA A 377 -3.96 -7.36 18.29
C ALA A 377 -4.54 -5.95 18.38
N LEU A 378 -4.08 -5.00 17.53
CA LEU A 378 -4.69 -3.66 17.47
C LEU A 378 -6.14 -3.72 16.99
N GLN A 379 -6.43 -4.49 15.96
CA GLN A 379 -7.80 -4.65 15.47
C GLN A 379 -8.72 -5.21 16.56
N THR A 380 -8.26 -6.24 17.30
CA THR A 380 -9.02 -6.80 18.43
C THR A 380 -9.29 -5.75 19.52
N ALA A 381 -8.27 -4.96 19.88
CA ALA A 381 -8.40 -3.88 20.85
C ALA A 381 -9.34 -2.77 20.35
N ALA A 382 -9.27 -2.41 19.06
CA ALA A 382 -10.13 -1.41 18.44
C ALA A 382 -11.60 -1.84 18.43
N TYR A 383 -11.91 -3.09 18.05
CA TYR A 383 -13.27 -3.61 18.13
C TYR A 383 -13.80 -3.62 19.56
N SER A 384 -13.00 -4.03 20.56
CA SER A 384 -13.42 -4.00 21.97
C SER A 384 -13.58 -2.58 22.53
N ALA A 385 -13.11 -1.56 21.81
CA ALA A 385 -13.26 -0.17 22.20
C ALA A 385 -14.61 0.43 21.76
N VAL A 386 -15.34 -0.21 20.87
CA VAL A 386 -16.63 0.26 20.33
C VAL A 386 -17.81 -0.68 20.68
N ASP A 387 -17.53 -1.91 21.13
CA ASP A 387 -18.52 -2.89 21.64
C ASP A 387 -18.81 -2.58 23.14
#